data_1a1948ac5387ddd788abed376cf3e665
#
_entry.id   1a1948ac5387ddd788abed376cf3e665
#
_cell.length_a   1.000
_cell.length_b   1.000
_cell.length_c   1.000
_cell.angle_alpha   90.00
_cell.angle_beta   90.00
_cell.angle_gamma   90.00
#
_symmetry.space_group_name_H-M   'P 1'
#
loop_
_entity.id
_entity.type
_entity.pdbx_description
1 polymer ?
#
loop_
_entity_poly.entity_id
_entity_poly.type
_entity_poly.pdbx_seq_one_letter_code
_entity_poly.pdbx_strand_id
1 'polypeptide(L)'
;MILDMISDFEFKNGAQLFKRAVPIAARIARLRERASAARVPVVYVNDNQGRWRSDFSAQVEASIRRGSRGASIAMMLRPRPIDYGVLKPKHSGFFATPLATLLEHLGSRRLILTGISSHQCVMFTATDAYVRDFKLSIPSDCVAAESASMEKLAQQYFKRVLGASLAQSPRLRFSRT
;
A
#
# COMPACT_ATOMS: atom_id res chain seq x y z
N MET A 1 4.75 -3.86 0.99
CA MET A 1 4.36 -2.74 0.08
C MET A 1 3.29 -1.90 0.75
N ILE A 2 3.37 -0.57 0.62
CA ILE A 2 2.40 0.39 1.17
C ILE A 2 1.77 1.10 -0.02
N LEU A 3 0.47 0.87 -0.27
CA LEU A 3 -0.24 1.37 -1.44
C LEU A 3 -1.07 2.60 -1.09
N ASP A 4 -0.86 3.67 -1.86
CA ASP A 4 -1.66 4.92 -1.89
C ASP A 4 -1.88 5.64 -0.54
N MET A 5 -1.00 5.38 0.43
CA MET A 5 -1.09 6.05 1.75
C MET A 5 -0.46 7.45 1.76
N ILE A 6 0.37 7.79 0.76
CA ILE A 6 0.91 9.13 0.56
C ILE A 6 -0.04 9.88 -0.37
N SER A 7 -1.06 10.50 0.19
CA SER A 7 -2.14 11.15 -0.53
C SER A 7 -2.66 12.37 0.21
N ASP A 8 -3.15 13.37 -0.53
CA ASP A 8 -3.88 14.51 0.03
C ASP A 8 -5.34 14.18 0.37
N PHE A 9 -5.88 13.08 -0.14
CA PHE A 9 -7.28 12.66 -0.03
C PHE A 9 -8.30 13.69 -0.56
N GLU A 10 -7.87 14.56 -1.49
CA GLU A 10 -8.70 15.62 -2.09
C GLU A 10 -9.36 15.14 -3.39
N PHE A 11 -10.02 13.99 -3.34
CA PHE A 11 -10.76 13.40 -4.46
C PHE A 11 -12.15 12.95 -4.01
N LYS A 12 -13.00 12.56 -4.97
CA LYS A 12 -14.37 12.09 -4.67
C LYS A 12 -14.30 10.93 -3.66
N ASN A 13 -15.08 11.01 -2.59
CA ASN A 13 -15.11 10.08 -1.45
C ASN A 13 -13.80 10.04 -0.62
N GLY A 14 -12.82 10.91 -0.90
CA GLY A 14 -11.54 10.95 -0.17
C GLY A 14 -11.70 11.20 1.34
N ALA A 15 -12.67 12.03 1.74
CA ALA A 15 -12.94 12.27 3.16
C ALA A 15 -13.43 11.02 3.91
N GLN A 16 -14.25 10.18 3.26
CA GLN A 16 -14.72 8.92 3.85
C GLN A 16 -13.58 7.91 3.95
N LEU A 17 -12.79 7.78 2.88
CA LEU A 17 -11.63 6.90 2.85
C LEU A 17 -10.57 7.33 3.87
N PHE A 18 -10.31 8.65 4.03
CA PHE A 18 -9.40 9.20 5.02
C PHE A 18 -9.76 8.77 6.44
N LYS A 19 -11.04 8.90 6.85
CA LYS A 19 -11.51 8.48 8.17
C LYS A 19 -11.19 7.01 8.46
N ARG A 20 -11.26 6.16 7.45
CA ARG A 20 -10.96 4.73 7.55
C ARG A 20 -9.47 4.41 7.40
N ALA A 21 -8.72 5.27 6.72
CA ALA A 21 -7.26 5.15 6.56
C ALA A 21 -6.49 5.52 7.82
N VAL A 22 -6.97 6.49 8.61
CA VAL A 22 -6.30 6.93 9.86
C VAL A 22 -6.00 5.77 10.81
N PRO A 23 -6.94 4.90 11.20
CA PRO A 23 -6.65 3.81 12.14
C PRO A 23 -5.69 2.76 11.57
N ILE A 24 -5.68 2.53 10.25
CA ILE A 24 -4.74 1.59 9.66
C ILE A 24 -3.34 2.18 9.49
N ALA A 25 -3.19 3.50 9.34
CA ALA A 25 -1.89 4.15 9.17
C ALA A 25 -0.94 3.86 10.34
N ALA A 26 -1.42 3.94 11.58
CA ALA A 26 -0.62 3.60 12.76
C ALA A 26 -0.21 2.13 12.81
N ARG A 27 -1.05 1.21 12.31
CA ARG A 27 -0.72 -0.21 12.23
C ARG A 27 0.30 -0.49 11.13
N ILE A 28 0.15 0.17 9.98
CA ILE A 28 1.13 0.11 8.88
C ILE A 28 2.48 0.67 9.33
N ALA A 29 2.50 1.78 10.06
CA ALA A 29 3.74 2.33 10.61
C ALA A 29 4.47 1.32 11.50
N ARG A 30 3.77 0.70 12.46
CA ARG A 30 4.35 -0.35 13.32
C ARG A 30 4.82 -1.57 12.52
N LEU A 31 4.07 -1.98 11.51
CA LEU A 31 4.45 -3.09 10.63
C LEU A 31 5.72 -2.74 9.83
N ARG A 32 5.80 -1.50 9.30
CA ARG A 32 6.97 -0.98 8.60
C ARG A 32 8.22 -1.00 9.48
N GLU A 33 8.13 -0.55 10.74
CA GLU A 33 9.28 -0.59 11.67
C GLU A 33 9.76 -2.03 11.91
N ARG A 34 8.83 -2.95 12.11
CA ARG A 34 9.16 -4.37 12.27
C ARG A 34 9.79 -4.98 11.01
N ALA A 35 9.29 -4.63 9.82
CA ALA A 35 9.86 -5.06 8.55
C ALA A 35 11.30 -4.56 8.41
N SER A 36 11.53 -3.28 8.71
CA SER A 36 12.87 -2.67 8.66
C SER A 36 13.85 -3.29 9.64
N ALA A 37 13.43 -3.56 10.88
CA ALA A 37 14.24 -4.25 11.87
C ALA A 37 14.62 -5.67 11.41
N ALA A 38 13.76 -6.31 10.61
CA ALA A 38 14.01 -7.60 9.98
C ALA A 38 14.75 -7.50 8.64
N ARG A 39 15.16 -6.30 8.22
CA ARG A 39 15.80 -6.01 6.92
C ARG A 39 14.95 -6.41 5.71
N VAL A 40 13.63 -6.36 5.85
CA VAL A 40 12.69 -6.57 4.75
C VAL A 40 12.48 -5.24 4.01
N PRO A 41 12.70 -5.20 2.69
CA PRO A 41 12.52 -3.98 1.90
C PRO A 41 11.09 -3.42 2.01
N VAL A 42 10.98 -2.11 2.12
CA VAL A 42 9.71 -1.38 2.10
C VAL A 42 9.58 -0.65 0.78
N VAL A 43 8.46 -0.90 0.08
CA VAL A 43 8.17 -0.28 -1.22
C VAL A 43 6.86 0.48 -1.09
N TYR A 44 6.91 1.78 -1.31
CA TYR A 44 5.74 2.62 -1.48
C TYR A 44 5.30 2.59 -2.93
N VAL A 45 4.02 2.35 -3.16
CA VAL A 45 3.44 2.32 -4.51
C VAL A 45 2.24 3.26 -4.51
N ASN A 46 2.40 4.41 -5.14
CA ASN A 46 1.41 5.48 -5.07
C ASN A 46 0.91 5.89 -6.46
N ASP A 47 -0.37 6.20 -6.53
CA ASP A 47 -0.98 6.79 -7.72
C ASP A 47 -0.33 8.15 -8.03
N ASN A 48 -0.04 8.42 -9.29
CA ASN A 48 0.52 9.69 -9.74
C ASN A 48 -0.55 10.81 -9.81
N GLN A 49 -1.82 10.48 -9.59
CA GLN A 49 -2.95 11.41 -9.62
C GLN A 49 -3.03 12.23 -10.92
N GLY A 50 -2.62 11.65 -12.04
CA GLY A 50 -2.55 12.33 -13.33
C GLY A 50 -1.43 13.36 -13.46
N ARG A 51 -0.52 13.44 -12.50
CA ARG A 51 0.60 14.38 -12.47
C ARG A 51 1.84 13.80 -13.16
N TRP A 52 1.84 13.76 -14.47
CA TRP A 52 2.92 13.17 -15.28
C TRP A 52 4.27 13.90 -15.21
N ARG A 53 4.31 15.12 -14.68
CA ARG A 53 5.53 15.91 -14.45
C ARG A 53 6.01 15.87 -13.00
N SER A 54 5.45 14.96 -12.19
CA SER A 54 5.81 14.79 -10.78
C SER A 54 6.67 13.56 -10.60
N ASP A 55 7.51 13.59 -9.58
CA ASP A 55 8.22 12.44 -9.05
C ASP A 55 7.64 12.02 -7.68
N PHE A 56 8.19 10.94 -7.11
CA PHE A 56 7.70 10.43 -5.85
C PHE A 56 7.95 11.41 -4.68
N SER A 57 9.07 12.16 -4.71
CA SER A 57 9.38 13.16 -3.67
C SER A 57 8.41 14.33 -3.72
N ALA A 58 8.09 14.82 -4.90
CA ALA A 58 7.08 15.86 -5.09
C ALA A 58 5.68 15.41 -4.62
N GLN A 59 5.33 14.13 -4.81
CA GLN A 59 4.08 13.56 -4.28
C GLN A 59 4.07 13.56 -2.74
N VAL A 60 5.17 13.19 -2.10
CA VAL A 60 5.31 13.23 -0.63
C VAL A 60 5.13 14.65 -0.12
N GLU A 61 5.86 15.62 -0.67
CA GLU A 61 5.80 17.03 -0.25
C GLU A 61 4.40 17.64 -0.46
N ALA A 62 3.73 17.33 -1.57
CA ALA A 62 2.35 17.75 -1.81
C ALA A 62 1.39 17.19 -0.75
N SER A 63 1.58 15.93 -0.34
CA SER A 63 0.71 15.25 0.61
C SER A 63 0.88 15.74 2.05
N ILE A 64 2.09 16.16 2.45
CA ILE A 64 2.38 16.67 3.80
C ILE A 64 2.12 18.17 3.96
N ARG A 65 1.79 18.87 2.86
CA ARG A 65 1.57 20.32 2.88
C ARG A 65 0.52 20.71 3.91
N ARG A 66 0.77 21.85 4.60
CA ARG A 66 -0.17 22.40 5.57
C ARG A 66 -1.57 22.59 4.95
N GLY A 67 -2.60 22.10 5.62
CA GLY A 67 -4.00 22.13 5.14
C GLY A 67 -4.41 20.94 4.29
N SER A 68 -3.48 20.07 3.87
CA SER A 68 -3.82 18.80 3.23
C SER A 68 -4.54 17.88 4.22
N ARG A 69 -5.68 17.31 3.82
CA ARG A 69 -6.43 16.33 4.64
C ARG A 69 -5.57 15.14 4.99
N GLY A 70 -4.75 14.68 4.07
CA GLY A 70 -3.88 13.51 4.23
C GLY A 70 -2.60 13.76 5.00
N ALA A 71 -2.28 15.00 5.38
CA ALA A 71 -0.99 15.37 5.96
C ALA A 71 -0.60 14.51 7.17
N SER A 72 -1.53 14.24 8.08
CA SER A 72 -1.26 13.42 9.27
C SER A 72 -0.84 11.99 8.94
N ILE A 73 -1.48 11.36 7.95
CA ILE A 73 -1.13 10.03 7.46
C ILE A 73 0.22 10.07 6.73
N ALA A 74 0.37 11.01 5.80
CA ALA A 74 1.59 11.16 5.00
C ALA A 74 2.83 11.46 5.87
N MET A 75 2.68 12.26 6.92
CA MET A 75 3.75 12.50 7.91
C MET A 75 4.09 11.23 8.70
N MET A 76 3.09 10.51 9.22
CA MET A 76 3.28 9.25 9.96
C MET A 76 3.97 8.18 9.12
N LEU A 77 3.64 8.11 7.83
CA LEU A 77 4.15 7.13 6.88
C LEU A 77 5.20 7.74 5.94
N ARG A 78 5.81 8.88 6.29
CA ARG A 78 6.82 9.49 5.43
C ARG A 78 7.89 8.46 5.05
N PRO A 79 8.14 8.26 3.74
CA PRO A 79 9.19 7.36 3.27
C PRO A 79 10.56 7.77 3.81
N ARG A 80 11.36 6.81 4.15
CA ARG A 80 12.74 7.00 4.62
C ARG A 80 13.70 6.90 3.42
N PRO A 81 14.93 7.39 3.51
CA PRO A 81 15.92 7.31 2.42
C PRO A 81 16.21 5.88 1.94
N ILE A 82 15.97 4.88 2.78
CA ILE A 82 16.16 3.45 2.45
C ILE A 82 14.92 2.79 1.83
N ASP A 83 13.79 3.47 1.83
CA ASP A 83 12.54 2.93 1.29
C ASP A 83 12.44 3.20 -0.21
N TYR A 84 11.85 2.28 -0.97
CA TYR A 84 11.65 2.43 -2.40
C TYR A 84 10.33 3.13 -2.71
N GLY A 85 10.30 3.92 -3.80
CA GLY A 85 9.11 4.62 -4.28
C GLY A 85 8.78 4.27 -5.72
N VAL A 86 7.53 3.95 -6.00
CA VAL A 86 7.00 3.70 -7.35
C VAL A 86 5.75 4.52 -7.55
N LEU A 87 5.68 5.31 -8.62
CA LEU A 87 4.46 5.97 -9.05
C LEU A 87 3.76 5.12 -10.11
N LYS A 88 2.45 4.91 -9.93
CA LYS A 88 1.61 4.13 -10.83
C LYS A 88 0.55 5.02 -11.50
N PRO A 89 0.28 4.82 -12.81
CA PRO A 89 -0.72 5.63 -13.52
C PRO A 89 -2.15 5.09 -13.41
N LYS A 90 -2.32 3.88 -12.89
CA LYS A 90 -3.60 3.17 -12.75
C LYS A 90 -3.63 2.38 -11.44
N HIS A 91 -4.74 1.67 -11.18
CA HIS A 91 -4.96 0.98 -9.91
C HIS A 91 -3.88 -0.04 -9.55
N SER A 92 -3.45 -0.88 -10.49
CA SER A 92 -2.39 -1.85 -10.22
C SER A 92 -1.02 -1.19 -10.13
N GLY A 93 -0.28 -1.55 -9.08
CA GLY A 93 1.13 -1.17 -8.92
C GLY A 93 2.05 -1.75 -9.99
N PHE A 94 1.62 -2.80 -10.70
CA PHE A 94 2.42 -3.42 -11.77
C PHE A 94 2.17 -2.79 -13.15
N PHE A 95 1.02 -2.13 -13.33
CA PHE A 95 0.65 -1.60 -14.64
C PHE A 95 1.53 -0.40 -15.03
N ALA A 96 2.28 -0.57 -16.10
CA ALA A 96 3.16 0.47 -16.67
C ALA A 96 4.12 1.11 -15.64
N THR A 97 4.66 0.29 -14.73
CA THR A 97 5.61 0.71 -13.70
C THR A 97 6.84 -0.22 -13.66
N PRO A 98 7.96 0.19 -13.05
CA PRO A 98 9.12 -0.67 -12.84
C PRO A 98 8.95 -1.65 -11.67
N LEU A 99 7.76 -1.81 -11.08
CA LEU A 99 7.57 -2.60 -9.86
C LEU A 99 8.01 -4.06 -10.02
N ALA A 100 7.67 -4.70 -11.15
CA ALA A 100 8.04 -6.08 -11.39
C ALA A 100 9.57 -6.27 -11.38
N THR A 101 10.29 -5.43 -12.12
CA THR A 101 11.76 -5.42 -12.16
C THR A 101 12.37 -5.13 -10.80
N LEU A 102 11.81 -4.18 -10.04
CA LEU A 102 12.27 -3.88 -8.68
C LEU A 102 12.12 -5.10 -7.75
N LEU A 103 10.97 -5.78 -7.79
CA LEU A 103 10.73 -6.95 -6.95
C LEU A 103 11.64 -8.13 -7.33
N GLU A 104 11.96 -8.29 -8.60
CA GLU A 104 12.93 -9.25 -9.08
C GLU A 104 14.35 -8.91 -8.57
N HIS A 105 14.79 -7.64 -8.70
CA HIS A 105 16.05 -7.15 -8.15
C HIS A 105 16.18 -7.41 -6.65
N LEU A 106 15.06 -7.25 -5.90
CA LEU A 106 15.01 -7.51 -4.47
C LEU A 106 14.91 -9.01 -4.12
N GLY A 107 14.88 -9.91 -5.09
CA GLY A 107 14.72 -11.35 -4.90
C GLY A 107 13.40 -11.74 -4.23
N SER A 108 12.37 -10.89 -4.31
CA SER A 108 11.11 -11.06 -3.60
C SER A 108 10.29 -12.21 -4.17
N ARG A 109 9.76 -13.08 -3.30
CA ARG A 109 8.82 -14.16 -3.65
C ARG A 109 7.52 -14.07 -2.86
N ARG A 110 7.51 -13.26 -1.81
CA ARG A 110 6.38 -13.05 -0.92
C ARG A 110 6.12 -11.56 -0.77
N LEU A 111 4.88 -11.14 -0.88
CA LEU A 111 4.49 -9.74 -0.73
C LEU A 111 3.53 -9.57 0.44
N ILE A 112 3.79 -8.56 1.25
CA ILE A 112 2.84 -8.04 2.23
C ILE A 112 2.27 -6.77 1.64
N LEU A 113 0.97 -6.75 1.34
CA LEU A 113 0.26 -5.61 0.75
C LEU A 113 -0.56 -4.92 1.84
N THR A 114 -0.39 -3.60 1.94
CA THR A 114 -1.12 -2.74 2.89
C THR A 114 -1.56 -1.46 2.20
N GLY A 115 -2.49 -0.73 2.79
CA GLY A 115 -2.91 0.59 2.28
C GLY A 115 -4.33 0.62 1.74
N ILE A 116 -4.56 1.47 0.78
CA ILE A 116 -5.87 1.83 0.25
C ILE A 116 -5.92 1.85 -1.28
N SER A 117 -7.08 1.82 -1.91
CA SER A 117 -8.33 1.29 -1.37
C SER A 117 -8.36 -0.22 -1.52
N SER A 118 -8.83 -0.96 -0.49
CA SER A 118 -8.72 -2.42 -0.47
C SER A 118 -9.36 -3.09 -1.69
N HIS A 119 -10.52 -2.60 -2.15
CA HIS A 119 -11.26 -3.14 -3.30
C HIS A 119 -10.84 -2.56 -4.66
N GLN A 120 -9.85 -1.66 -4.69
CA GLN A 120 -9.30 -1.06 -5.91
C GLN A 120 -7.79 -1.30 -5.98
N CYS A 121 -6.96 -0.31 -5.61
CA CYS A 121 -5.52 -0.38 -5.81
C CYS A 121 -4.87 -1.60 -5.14
N VAL A 122 -5.29 -1.95 -3.91
CA VAL A 122 -4.79 -3.16 -3.25
C VAL A 122 -5.24 -4.41 -4.01
N MET A 123 -6.53 -4.49 -4.39
CA MET A 123 -7.08 -5.65 -5.09
C MET A 123 -6.44 -5.84 -6.47
N PHE A 124 -6.35 -4.79 -7.28
CA PHE A 124 -5.72 -4.87 -8.61
C PHE A 124 -4.23 -5.26 -8.50
N THR A 125 -3.51 -4.67 -7.55
CA THR A 125 -2.10 -5.02 -7.32
C THR A 125 -1.95 -6.46 -6.82
N ALA A 126 -2.85 -6.91 -5.93
CA ALA A 126 -2.84 -8.28 -5.43
C ALA A 126 -3.13 -9.31 -6.52
N THR A 127 -4.08 -9.00 -7.43
CA THR A 127 -4.42 -9.86 -8.57
C THR A 127 -3.23 -9.97 -9.52
N ASP A 128 -2.61 -8.84 -9.86
CA ASP A 128 -1.42 -8.82 -10.70
C ASP A 128 -0.22 -9.55 -10.07
N ALA A 129 -0.07 -9.46 -8.75
CA ALA A 129 0.93 -10.21 -8.01
C ALA A 129 0.64 -11.72 -8.02
N TYR A 130 -0.64 -12.10 -7.86
CA TYR A 130 -1.08 -13.50 -7.89
C TYR A 130 -0.76 -14.17 -9.25
N VAL A 131 -1.09 -13.51 -10.37
CA VAL A 131 -0.79 -14.07 -11.72
C VAL A 131 0.71 -14.08 -12.05
N ARG A 132 1.54 -13.50 -11.20
CA ARG A 132 3.01 -13.54 -11.24
C ARG A 132 3.60 -14.47 -10.18
N ASP A 133 2.80 -15.38 -9.62
CA ASP A 133 3.19 -16.40 -8.65
C ASP A 133 3.75 -15.89 -7.32
N PHE A 134 3.47 -14.62 -6.95
CA PHE A 134 3.83 -14.13 -5.62
C PHE A 134 2.92 -14.74 -4.53
N LYS A 135 3.51 -15.17 -3.41
CA LYS A 135 2.77 -15.52 -2.20
C LYS A 135 2.31 -14.25 -1.49
N LEU A 136 1.00 -14.14 -1.17
CA LEU A 136 0.40 -12.91 -0.68
C LEU A 136 0.02 -12.99 0.80
N SER A 137 0.33 -11.92 1.52
CA SER A 137 -0.21 -11.60 2.83
C SER A 137 -0.82 -10.19 2.78
N ILE A 138 -2.10 -10.08 3.12
CA ILE A 138 -2.83 -8.81 3.11
C ILE A 138 -3.46 -8.65 4.50
N PRO A 139 -2.72 -8.09 5.47
CA PRO A 139 -3.21 -8.00 6.85
C PRO A 139 -4.52 -7.23 6.91
N SER A 140 -5.57 -7.87 7.42
CA SER A 140 -6.92 -7.30 7.47
C SER A 140 -7.01 -6.00 8.27
N ASP A 141 -6.08 -5.76 9.17
CA ASP A 141 -5.97 -4.55 9.99
C ASP A 141 -5.09 -3.44 9.37
N CYS A 142 -4.54 -3.67 8.17
CA CYS A 142 -3.66 -2.74 7.45
C CYS A 142 -4.18 -2.36 6.05
N VAL A 143 -5.45 -2.64 5.75
CA VAL A 143 -6.13 -2.23 4.53
C VAL A 143 -7.46 -1.57 4.86
N ALA A 144 -7.95 -0.68 4.00
CA ALA A 144 -9.25 -0.05 4.16
C ALA A 144 -9.89 0.29 2.81
N ALA A 145 -11.23 0.29 2.79
CA ALA A 145 -12.06 0.83 1.71
C ALA A 145 -12.93 1.97 2.24
N GLU A 146 -13.61 2.68 1.37
CA GLU A 146 -14.52 3.78 1.74
C GLU A 146 -15.76 3.30 2.51
N SER A 147 -16.13 2.01 2.39
CA SER A 147 -17.26 1.44 3.15
C SER A 147 -16.94 0.06 3.70
N ALA A 148 -17.68 -0.36 4.73
CA ALA A 148 -17.54 -1.69 5.32
C ALA A 148 -17.93 -2.81 4.35
N SER A 149 -18.88 -2.57 3.45
CA SER A 149 -19.31 -3.53 2.43
C SER A 149 -18.20 -3.78 1.40
N MET A 150 -17.55 -2.73 0.91
CA MET A 150 -16.42 -2.84 -0.02
C MET A 150 -15.21 -3.49 0.64
N GLU A 151 -14.96 -3.18 1.91
CA GLU A 151 -13.91 -3.84 2.70
C GLU A 151 -14.15 -5.35 2.80
N LYS A 152 -15.37 -5.75 3.17
CA LYS A 152 -15.77 -7.17 3.27
C LYS A 152 -15.63 -7.90 1.94
N LEU A 153 -16.07 -7.27 0.85
CA LEU A 153 -15.94 -7.80 -0.51
C LEU A 153 -14.46 -8.05 -0.86
N ALA A 154 -13.60 -7.06 -0.62
CA ALA A 154 -12.17 -7.18 -0.88
C ALA A 154 -11.53 -8.31 -0.07
N GLN A 155 -11.81 -8.41 1.22
CA GLN A 155 -11.27 -9.47 2.09
C GLN A 155 -11.73 -10.86 1.66
N GLN A 156 -12.99 -11.01 1.23
CA GLN A 156 -13.50 -12.27 0.67
C GLN A 156 -12.76 -12.65 -0.60
N TYR A 157 -12.53 -11.71 -1.50
CA TYR A 157 -11.77 -11.93 -2.74
C TYR A 157 -10.33 -12.35 -2.43
N PHE A 158 -9.62 -11.61 -1.58
CA PHE A 158 -8.26 -11.93 -1.19
C PHE A 158 -8.13 -13.35 -0.64
N LYS A 159 -9.07 -13.74 0.23
CA LYS A 159 -9.04 -15.07 0.86
C LYS A 159 -9.44 -16.19 -0.10
N ARG A 160 -10.55 -16.01 -0.82
CA ARG A 160 -11.18 -17.11 -1.58
C ARG A 160 -10.61 -17.29 -2.98
N VAL A 161 -10.20 -16.18 -3.63
CA VAL A 161 -9.71 -16.21 -5.01
C VAL A 161 -8.18 -16.22 -5.04
N LEU A 162 -7.53 -15.32 -4.28
CA LEU A 162 -6.08 -15.20 -4.31
C LEU A 162 -5.36 -16.10 -3.28
N GLY A 163 -6.08 -16.78 -2.38
CA GLY A 163 -5.48 -17.59 -1.33
C GLY A 163 -4.58 -16.80 -0.36
N ALA A 164 -4.76 -15.48 -0.28
CA ALA A 164 -3.93 -14.61 0.53
C ALA A 164 -4.17 -14.81 2.03
N SER A 165 -3.10 -14.73 2.82
CA SER A 165 -3.21 -14.68 4.28
C SER A 165 -3.75 -13.32 4.72
N LEU A 166 -4.84 -13.32 5.51
CA LEU A 166 -5.43 -12.13 6.12
C LEU A 166 -5.04 -11.96 7.60
N ALA A 167 -4.04 -12.70 8.07
CA ALA A 167 -3.58 -12.61 9.46
C ALA A 167 -3.23 -11.15 9.81
N GLN A 168 -3.72 -10.69 10.96
CA GLN A 168 -3.47 -9.32 11.44
C GLN A 168 -1.96 -9.04 11.56
N SER A 169 -1.59 -7.80 11.35
CA SER A 169 -0.19 -7.36 11.28
C SER A 169 0.68 -7.82 12.45
N PRO A 170 0.24 -7.89 13.74
CA PRO A 170 1.07 -8.39 14.82
C PRO A 170 1.47 -9.86 14.69
N ARG A 171 0.66 -10.66 13.98
CA ARG A 171 0.90 -12.11 13.79
C ARG A 171 1.85 -12.43 12.63
N LEU A 172 2.15 -11.46 11.79
CA LEU A 172 3.06 -11.66 10.67
C LEU A 172 4.49 -11.95 11.19
N ARG A 173 5.12 -12.93 10.59
CA ARG A 173 6.53 -13.27 10.83
C ARG A 173 7.33 -12.93 9.57
N PHE A 174 8.47 -12.31 9.76
CA PHE A 174 9.45 -12.06 8.72
C PHE A 174 10.48 -13.19 8.80
N SER A 175 10.51 -14.07 7.79
CA SER A 175 11.60 -15.03 7.62
C SER A 175 12.57 -14.46 6.61
N ARG A 176 13.87 -14.49 6.88
CA ARG A 176 14.87 -14.35 5.83
C ARG A 176 14.63 -15.48 4.82
N THR A 177 14.46 -15.17 3.56
CA THR A 177 14.56 -16.13 2.46
C THR A 177 16.00 -16.58 2.32
#